data_230a73be0e24dbdd2e89332a7bd80906
#
_entry.id   230a73be0e24dbdd2e89332a7bd80906
#
_cell.length_a   1.000
_cell.length_b   1.000
_cell.length_c   1.000
_cell.angle_alpha   90.00
_cell.angle_beta   90.00
_cell.angle_gamma   90.00
#
_symmetry.space_group_name_H-M   'P 1'
#
loop_
_entity.id
_entity.type
_entity.pdbx_description
1 polymer ?
#
loop_
_entity_poly.entity_id
_entity_poly.type
_entity_poly.pdbx_seq_one_letter_code
_entity_poly.pdbx_strand_id
1 'polypeptide(L)'
;LWDVLDVPCLTAETLQEYAERHTVCPFELGLDSSLWSDVIIGDYNYLFDPVVHLVRFFESAGDYIFLVDEAHNLPGRAREMHSAALTKTSFYEAKKLLGKGKSSLKNALTKVNDVFIEWRHRAEEETAARDGRFGKTFFLKERSEEFDHLLNRLCEPLEAWLDDHREPDETHTALLQLYF
;
A
#
# COMPACT_ATOMS: atom_id res chain seq x y z
N LEU A 1 -9.62 28.96 5.17
CA LEU A 1 -8.32 29.05 4.53
C LEU A 1 -7.66 30.43 4.75
N TRP A 2 -8.36 31.55 4.48
CA TRP A 2 -7.76 32.89 4.60
C TRP A 2 -7.18 33.18 5.98
N ASP A 3 -7.86 32.78 7.06
CA ASP A 3 -7.37 32.94 8.44
C ASP A 3 -6.04 32.21 8.69
N VAL A 4 -5.82 31.11 7.98
CA VAL A 4 -4.61 30.27 8.11
C VAL A 4 -3.43 30.88 7.35
N LEU A 5 -3.69 31.52 6.19
CA LEU A 5 -2.65 32.10 5.34
C LEU A 5 -1.98 33.35 5.95
N ASP A 6 -2.59 33.95 6.95
CA ASP A 6 -1.98 35.05 7.70
C ASP A 6 -0.93 34.59 8.73
N VAL A 7 -0.79 33.26 8.92
CA VAL A 7 0.19 32.66 9.84
C VAL A 7 1.51 32.41 9.11
N PRO A 8 2.62 33.04 9.52
CA PRO A 8 3.90 32.94 8.79
C PRO A 8 4.52 31.53 8.80
N CYS A 9 4.18 30.71 9.78
CA CYS A 9 4.68 29.34 9.90
C CYS A 9 3.56 28.42 10.40
N LEU A 10 3.11 27.53 9.53
CA LEU A 10 2.07 26.55 9.85
C LEU A 10 2.72 25.27 10.34
N THR A 11 2.57 25.00 11.64
CA THR A 11 2.96 23.73 12.26
C THR A 11 1.78 22.76 12.30
N ALA A 12 2.03 21.48 12.62
CA ALA A 12 0.97 20.49 12.80
C ALA A 12 -0.04 20.93 13.88
N GLU A 13 0.43 21.51 14.99
CA GLU A 13 -0.41 22.00 16.07
C GLU A 13 -1.28 23.18 15.62
N THR A 14 -0.70 24.13 14.86
CA THR A 14 -1.46 25.25 14.30
C THR A 14 -2.53 24.77 13.33
N LEU A 15 -2.19 23.85 12.43
CA LEU A 15 -3.16 23.28 11.50
C LEU A 15 -4.28 22.55 12.22
N GLN A 16 -3.97 21.79 13.29
CA GLN A 16 -4.95 21.12 14.11
C GLN A 16 -5.92 22.11 14.77
N GLU A 17 -5.41 23.20 15.37
CA GLU A 17 -6.24 24.22 16.02
C GLU A 17 -7.21 24.88 15.03
N TYR A 18 -6.72 25.26 13.84
CA TYR A 18 -7.58 25.88 12.82
C TYR A 18 -8.59 24.88 12.25
N ALA A 19 -8.18 23.61 12.06
CA ALA A 19 -9.06 22.56 11.58
C ALA A 19 -10.23 22.29 12.56
N GLU A 20 -9.97 22.27 13.85
CA GLU A 20 -10.99 22.14 14.88
C GLU A 20 -11.95 23.34 14.88
N ARG A 21 -11.40 24.56 14.81
CA ARG A 21 -12.19 25.81 14.75
C ARG A 21 -13.14 25.83 13.56
N HIS A 22 -12.71 25.34 12.41
CA HIS A 22 -13.51 25.38 11.18
C HIS A 22 -14.17 24.06 10.82
N THR A 23 -14.03 23.03 11.65
CA THR A 23 -14.61 21.68 11.45
C THR A 23 -14.20 21.06 10.10
N VAL A 24 -12.92 21.11 9.77
CA VAL A 24 -12.31 20.56 8.55
C VAL A 24 -11.21 19.55 8.88
N CYS A 25 -10.81 18.73 7.90
CA CYS A 25 -9.69 17.81 8.07
C CYS A 25 -8.36 18.59 8.14
N PRO A 26 -7.53 18.43 9.18
CA PRO A 26 -6.26 19.13 9.32
C PRO A 26 -5.26 18.78 8.21
N PHE A 27 -5.30 17.55 7.71
CA PHE A 27 -4.47 17.11 6.60
C PHE A 27 -4.82 17.86 5.29
N GLU A 28 -6.10 17.89 4.94
CA GLU A 28 -6.57 18.63 3.74
C GLU A 28 -6.32 20.14 3.87
N LEU A 29 -6.54 20.71 5.07
CA LEU A 29 -6.21 22.11 5.34
C LEU A 29 -4.72 22.39 5.11
N GLY A 30 -3.85 21.49 5.55
CA GLY A 30 -2.40 21.59 5.32
C GLY A 30 -2.05 21.52 3.84
N LEU A 31 -2.65 20.59 3.09
CA LEU A 31 -2.44 20.47 1.65
C LEU A 31 -2.92 21.71 0.88
N ASP A 32 -4.07 22.26 1.23
CA ASP A 32 -4.59 23.46 0.59
C ASP A 32 -3.75 24.70 0.92
N SER A 33 -3.28 24.81 2.17
CA SER A 33 -2.41 25.91 2.61
C SER A 33 -1.04 25.86 1.94
N SER A 34 -0.51 24.68 1.67
CA SER A 34 0.80 24.48 1.06
C SER A 34 0.86 25.01 -0.40
N LEU A 35 -0.27 25.12 -1.10
CA LEU A 35 -0.32 25.73 -2.43
C LEU A 35 0.02 27.23 -2.44
N TRP A 36 -0.02 27.85 -1.27
CA TRP A 36 0.25 29.27 -1.06
C TRP A 36 1.54 29.53 -0.27
N SER A 37 2.28 28.46 0.02
CA SER A 37 3.50 28.53 0.83
C SER A 37 4.74 28.63 -0.04
N ASP A 38 5.70 29.48 0.35
CA ASP A 38 6.99 29.59 -0.32
C ASP A 38 7.91 28.39 0.00
N VAL A 39 7.75 27.80 1.17
CA VAL A 39 8.53 26.65 1.65
C VAL A 39 7.60 25.61 2.26
N ILE A 40 7.75 24.38 1.82
CA ILE A 40 7.02 23.23 2.36
C ILE A 40 8.03 22.24 2.95
N ILE A 41 7.85 21.86 4.21
CA ILE A 41 8.65 20.83 4.87
C ILE A 41 7.76 19.62 5.07
N GLY A 42 8.16 18.47 4.56
CA GLY A 42 7.37 17.25 4.62
C GLY A 42 8.19 15.98 4.47
N ASP A 43 7.53 14.84 4.54
CA ASP A 43 8.14 13.56 4.27
C ASP A 43 8.42 13.42 2.75
N TYR A 44 9.60 12.91 2.40
CA TYR A 44 9.96 12.70 0.99
C TYR A 44 9.10 11.63 0.30
N ASN A 45 8.33 10.82 1.04
CA ASN A 45 7.35 9.92 0.47
C ASN A 45 6.30 10.69 -0.35
N TYR A 46 5.93 11.91 0.07
CA TYR A 46 5.02 12.76 -0.70
C TYR A 46 5.52 13.14 -2.08
N LEU A 47 6.83 13.02 -2.31
CA LEU A 47 7.46 13.28 -3.60
C LEU A 47 7.73 12.00 -4.39
N PHE A 48 8.23 10.95 -3.73
CA PHE A 48 8.82 9.79 -4.39
C PHE A 48 7.99 8.50 -4.33
N ASP A 49 7.07 8.38 -3.37
CA ASP A 49 6.28 7.16 -3.22
C ASP A 49 5.18 7.09 -4.28
N PRO A 50 5.10 6.02 -5.09
CA PRO A 50 4.12 5.92 -6.17
C PRO A 50 2.66 5.85 -5.68
N VAL A 51 2.42 5.51 -4.41
CA VAL A 51 1.08 5.39 -3.82
C VAL A 51 0.67 6.67 -3.08
N VAL A 52 1.61 7.27 -2.34
CA VAL A 52 1.32 8.41 -1.44
C VAL A 52 1.74 9.76 -2.02
N HIS A 53 2.42 9.79 -3.18
CA HIS A 53 2.87 11.07 -3.76
C HIS A 53 1.70 12.04 -3.99
N LEU A 54 1.97 13.31 -3.75
CA LEU A 54 0.94 14.34 -3.82
C LEU A 54 0.70 14.77 -5.26
N VAL A 55 -0.20 14.08 -5.95
CA VAL A 55 -0.57 14.30 -7.36
C VAL A 55 -0.86 15.76 -7.64
N ARG A 56 -1.59 16.45 -6.74
CA ARG A 56 -1.98 17.87 -6.91
C ARG A 56 -0.80 18.83 -7.12
N PHE A 57 0.43 18.46 -6.71
CA PHE A 57 1.63 19.28 -6.91
C PHE A 57 2.41 18.91 -8.17
N PHE A 58 2.27 17.65 -8.62
CA PHE A 58 3.16 17.09 -9.63
C PHE A 58 2.44 16.70 -10.95
N GLU A 59 1.13 16.90 -11.05
CA GLU A 59 0.39 16.74 -12.31
C GLU A 59 0.81 17.76 -13.40
N SER A 60 1.24 18.95 -12.99
CA SER A 60 1.75 19.97 -13.89
C SER A 60 3.18 20.32 -13.53
N ALA A 61 4.02 20.56 -14.55
CA ALA A 61 5.38 21.03 -14.32
C ALA A 61 5.37 22.39 -13.61
N GLY A 62 6.08 22.48 -12.48
CA GLY A 62 6.27 23.69 -11.70
C GLY A 62 7.75 23.93 -11.44
N ASP A 63 8.11 25.16 -11.08
CA ASP A 63 9.47 25.53 -10.72
C ASP A 63 9.72 25.22 -9.25
N TYR A 64 10.05 23.96 -8.94
CA TYR A 64 10.33 23.49 -7.59
C TYR A 64 11.83 23.28 -7.37
N ILE A 65 12.31 23.58 -6.18
CA ILE A 65 13.64 23.20 -5.70
C ILE A 65 13.47 22.26 -4.53
N PHE A 66 14.00 21.03 -4.65
CA PHE A 66 13.91 20.02 -3.61
C PHE A 66 15.22 19.94 -2.85
N LEU A 67 15.14 20.05 -1.52
CA LEU A 67 16.24 19.81 -0.60
C LEU A 67 15.93 18.52 0.17
N VAL A 68 16.62 17.46 -0.16
CA VAL A 68 16.36 16.14 0.44
C VAL A 68 17.41 15.86 1.49
N ASP A 69 16.99 15.82 2.76
CA ASP A 69 17.84 15.41 3.87
C ASP A 69 17.99 13.87 3.88
N GLU A 70 19.10 13.40 4.43
CA GLU A 70 19.39 11.95 4.52
C GLU A 70 19.25 11.20 3.18
N ALA A 71 19.56 11.87 2.06
CA ALA A 71 19.39 11.34 0.69
C ALA A 71 20.08 9.99 0.45
N HIS A 72 21.07 9.61 1.26
CA HIS A 72 21.72 8.30 1.21
C HIS A 72 20.76 7.14 1.52
N ASN A 73 19.65 7.39 2.19
CA ASN A 73 18.62 6.39 2.48
C ASN A 73 17.66 6.15 1.30
N LEU A 74 17.59 7.08 0.32
CA LEU A 74 16.66 6.98 -0.83
C LEU A 74 16.78 5.66 -1.61
N PRO A 75 17.96 5.08 -1.90
CA PRO A 75 18.02 3.79 -2.61
C PRO A 75 17.37 2.63 -1.84
N GLY A 76 17.49 2.63 -0.51
CA GLY A 76 16.82 1.65 0.34
C GLY A 76 15.31 1.85 0.35
N ARG A 77 14.88 3.09 0.55
CA ARG A 77 13.48 3.49 0.55
C ARG A 77 12.80 3.27 -0.80
N ALA A 78 13.46 3.58 -1.92
CA ALA A 78 12.92 3.32 -3.24
C ALA A 78 12.65 1.82 -3.45
N ARG A 79 13.51 0.93 -2.95
CA ARG A 79 13.23 -0.51 -2.99
C ARG A 79 11.98 -0.87 -2.18
N GLU A 80 11.82 -0.32 -0.99
CA GLU A 80 10.64 -0.55 -0.14
C GLU A 80 9.37 -0.03 -0.82
N MET A 81 9.38 1.21 -1.33
CA MET A 81 8.26 1.85 -2.03
C MET A 81 7.80 1.07 -3.27
N HIS A 82 8.74 0.43 -3.98
CA HIS A 82 8.46 -0.39 -5.16
C HIS A 82 8.42 -1.89 -4.85
N SER A 83 8.28 -2.27 -3.58
CA SER A 83 8.17 -3.66 -3.16
C SER A 83 6.82 -3.92 -2.53
N ALA A 84 6.25 -5.07 -2.83
CA ALA A 84 5.05 -5.56 -2.19
C ALA A 84 5.30 -6.94 -1.59
N ALA A 85 4.67 -7.24 -0.47
CA ALA A 85 4.76 -8.52 0.20
C ALA A 85 3.37 -9.15 0.33
N LEU A 86 3.24 -10.35 -0.19
CA LEU A 86 2.04 -11.16 -0.03
C LEU A 86 2.35 -12.37 0.84
N THR A 87 1.50 -12.67 1.80
CA THR A 87 1.69 -13.83 2.68
C THR A 87 0.63 -14.90 2.42
N LYS A 88 1.07 -16.13 2.31
CA LYS A 88 0.14 -17.28 2.21
C LYS A 88 -0.86 -17.31 3.35
N THR A 89 -0.45 -16.93 4.56
CA THR A 89 -1.28 -16.94 5.76
C THR A 89 -2.50 -16.05 5.59
N SER A 90 -2.32 -14.82 5.08
CA SER A 90 -3.43 -13.89 4.85
C SER A 90 -4.49 -14.45 3.90
N PHE A 91 -4.08 -15.08 2.79
CA PHE A 91 -5.00 -15.72 1.85
C PHE A 91 -5.71 -16.95 2.45
N TYR A 92 -5.00 -17.72 3.27
CA TYR A 92 -5.58 -18.89 3.94
C TYR A 92 -6.62 -18.49 4.99
N GLU A 93 -6.33 -17.50 5.82
CA GLU A 93 -7.22 -16.98 6.85
C GLU A 93 -8.47 -16.36 6.25
N ALA A 94 -8.32 -15.47 5.27
CA ALA A 94 -9.45 -14.90 4.54
C ALA A 94 -10.35 -15.98 3.93
N LYS A 95 -9.77 -17.00 3.29
CA LYS A 95 -10.51 -18.14 2.78
C LYS A 95 -11.25 -18.92 3.87
N LYS A 96 -10.66 -19.07 5.06
CA LYS A 96 -11.26 -19.79 6.20
C LYS A 96 -12.45 -19.02 6.75
N LEU A 97 -12.36 -17.70 6.88
CA LEU A 97 -13.41 -16.81 7.38
C LEU A 97 -14.64 -16.81 6.47
N LEU A 98 -14.49 -16.97 5.17
CA LEU A 98 -15.60 -17.10 4.21
C LEU A 98 -16.48 -18.37 4.41
N GLY A 99 -16.15 -19.23 5.36
CA GLY A 99 -16.98 -20.39 5.74
C GLY A 99 -17.04 -21.51 4.69
N LYS A 100 -18.08 -22.34 4.73
CA LYS A 100 -18.18 -23.58 3.94
C LYS A 100 -18.83 -23.43 2.55
N GLY A 101 -19.21 -22.25 2.12
CA GLY A 101 -19.83 -22.02 0.81
C GLY A 101 -18.85 -22.12 -0.38
N LYS A 102 -19.38 -22.42 -1.57
CA LYS A 102 -18.65 -22.27 -2.84
C LYS A 102 -18.98 -20.89 -3.39
N SER A 103 -18.04 -19.96 -3.33
CA SER A 103 -18.16 -18.64 -3.96
C SER A 103 -17.04 -18.41 -4.97
N SER A 104 -17.23 -17.49 -5.90
CA SER A 104 -16.21 -17.07 -6.86
C SER A 104 -14.95 -16.61 -6.14
N LEU A 105 -15.10 -15.76 -5.12
CA LEU A 105 -14.03 -15.27 -4.27
C LEU A 105 -13.23 -16.40 -3.60
N LYS A 106 -13.91 -17.36 -2.99
CA LYS A 106 -13.24 -18.49 -2.33
C LYS A 106 -12.46 -19.36 -3.30
N ASN A 107 -12.97 -19.54 -4.51
CA ASN A 107 -12.27 -20.27 -5.56
C ASN A 107 -11.02 -19.51 -6.03
N ALA A 108 -11.11 -18.19 -6.17
CA ALA A 108 -9.97 -17.34 -6.54
C ALA A 108 -8.88 -17.39 -5.44
N LEU A 109 -9.25 -17.20 -4.17
CA LEU A 109 -8.33 -17.32 -3.03
C LEU A 109 -7.67 -18.72 -2.96
N THR A 110 -8.41 -19.78 -3.32
CA THR A 110 -7.85 -21.13 -3.34
C THR A 110 -6.75 -21.24 -4.38
N LYS A 111 -6.97 -20.75 -5.60
CA LYS A 111 -5.97 -20.81 -6.67
C LYS A 111 -4.70 -20.05 -6.34
N VAL A 112 -4.82 -18.85 -5.74
CA VAL A 112 -3.66 -18.11 -5.26
C VAL A 112 -2.90 -18.87 -4.18
N ASN A 113 -3.62 -19.44 -3.20
CA ASN A 113 -3.01 -20.26 -2.15
C ASN A 113 -2.29 -21.51 -2.70
N ASP A 114 -2.81 -22.13 -3.76
CA ASP A 114 -2.18 -23.29 -4.38
C ASP A 114 -0.84 -22.95 -5.02
N VAL A 115 -0.69 -21.76 -5.64
CA VAL A 115 0.60 -21.26 -6.14
C VAL A 115 1.61 -21.06 -4.99
N PHE A 116 1.19 -20.52 -3.85
CA PHE A 116 2.06 -20.42 -2.69
C PHE A 116 2.54 -21.80 -2.17
N ILE A 117 1.68 -22.82 -2.26
CA ILE A 117 2.06 -24.19 -1.89
C ILE A 117 3.12 -24.73 -2.86
N GLU A 118 2.92 -24.54 -4.16
CA GLU A 118 3.87 -24.93 -5.19
C GLU A 118 5.23 -24.23 -5.01
N TRP A 119 5.21 -22.91 -4.84
CA TRP A 119 6.44 -22.15 -4.62
C TRP A 119 7.18 -22.55 -3.34
N ARG A 120 6.45 -22.92 -2.29
CA ARG A 120 7.06 -23.49 -1.09
C ARG A 120 7.80 -24.80 -1.39
N HIS A 121 7.19 -25.70 -2.14
CA HIS A 121 7.86 -26.96 -2.52
C HIS A 121 9.10 -26.69 -3.36
N ARG A 122 9.03 -25.81 -4.33
CA ARG A 122 10.22 -25.40 -5.12
C ARG A 122 11.31 -24.80 -4.24
N ALA A 123 10.97 -23.94 -3.29
CA ALA A 123 11.94 -23.37 -2.34
C ALA A 123 12.59 -24.45 -1.46
N GLU A 124 11.84 -25.47 -1.04
CA GLU A 124 12.35 -26.61 -0.27
C GLU A 124 13.32 -27.48 -1.11
N GLU A 125 12.98 -27.75 -2.36
CA GLU A 125 13.82 -28.50 -3.30
C GLU A 125 15.12 -27.74 -3.62
N GLU A 126 15.05 -26.45 -3.94
CA GLU A 126 16.24 -25.61 -4.22
C GLU A 126 17.13 -25.45 -2.98
N THR A 127 16.55 -25.35 -1.80
CA THR A 127 17.30 -25.29 -0.54
C THR A 127 18.06 -26.58 -0.28
N ALA A 128 17.41 -27.73 -0.50
CA ALA A 128 18.06 -29.03 -0.36
C ALA A 128 19.23 -29.18 -1.34
N ALA A 129 19.09 -28.69 -2.57
CA ALA A 129 20.15 -28.71 -3.59
C ALA A 129 21.33 -27.77 -3.26
N ARG A 130 21.17 -26.76 -2.38
CA ARG A 130 22.17 -25.77 -2.01
C ARG A 130 22.76 -25.94 -0.59
N ASP A 131 22.73 -27.14 -0.03
CA ASP A 131 23.18 -27.46 1.34
C ASP A 131 22.57 -26.57 2.45
N GLY A 132 21.38 -26.03 2.24
CA GLY A 132 20.63 -25.27 3.24
C GLY A 132 21.19 -23.89 3.62
N ARG A 133 22.26 -23.42 2.95
CA ARG A 133 22.97 -22.18 3.31
C ARG A 133 22.16 -20.90 3.23
N PHE A 134 21.10 -20.86 2.41
CA PHE A 134 20.29 -19.65 2.14
C PHE A 134 18.86 -19.72 2.68
N GLY A 135 18.57 -20.64 3.58
CA GLY A 135 17.20 -20.85 4.07
C GLY A 135 16.28 -21.39 2.97
N LYS A 136 14.99 -21.45 3.24
CA LYS A 136 13.96 -21.92 2.28
C LYS A 136 13.51 -20.77 1.35
N THR A 137 14.42 -20.33 0.47
CA THR A 137 14.18 -19.19 -0.44
C THR A 137 14.52 -19.59 -1.86
N PHE A 138 13.73 -19.14 -2.82
CA PHE A 138 14.10 -19.17 -4.24
C PHE A 138 13.79 -17.82 -4.88
N PHE A 139 14.43 -17.54 -6.00
CA PHE A 139 14.30 -16.29 -6.72
C PHE A 139 13.80 -16.55 -8.12
N LEU A 140 12.74 -15.86 -8.52
CA LEU A 140 12.29 -15.78 -9.89
C LEU A 140 12.95 -14.53 -10.52
N LYS A 141 13.65 -14.71 -11.63
CA LYS A 141 14.23 -13.59 -12.39
C LYS A 141 13.18 -12.87 -13.22
N GLU A 142 12.17 -13.59 -13.64
CA GLU A 142 11.08 -13.10 -14.46
C GLU A 142 9.79 -13.08 -13.66
N ARG A 143 8.94 -12.14 -14.00
CA ARG A 143 7.60 -12.02 -13.42
C ARG A 143 6.77 -13.26 -13.75
N SER A 144 6.04 -13.77 -12.78
CA SER A 144 5.12 -14.90 -13.02
C SER A 144 3.81 -14.38 -13.59
N GLU A 145 3.65 -14.45 -14.91
CA GLU A 145 2.42 -14.06 -15.61
C GLU A 145 1.18 -14.82 -15.09
N GLU A 146 1.35 -16.09 -14.75
CA GLU A 146 0.28 -16.91 -14.21
C GLU A 146 -0.18 -16.37 -12.84
N PHE A 147 0.76 -16.04 -11.95
CA PHE A 147 0.43 -15.50 -10.63
C PHE A 147 -0.24 -14.14 -10.73
N ASP A 148 0.27 -13.27 -11.58
CA ASP A 148 -0.32 -11.95 -11.85
C ASP A 148 -1.75 -12.07 -12.38
N HIS A 149 -1.98 -13.03 -13.30
CA HIS A 149 -3.32 -13.28 -13.81
C HIS A 149 -4.28 -13.78 -12.73
N LEU A 150 -3.81 -14.62 -11.80
CA LEU A 150 -4.61 -15.10 -10.68
C LEU A 150 -4.94 -13.96 -9.69
N LEU A 151 -3.99 -13.07 -9.39
CA LEU A 151 -4.23 -11.90 -8.56
C LEU A 151 -5.24 -10.95 -9.22
N ASN A 152 -5.08 -10.64 -10.49
CA ASN A 152 -6.04 -9.79 -11.21
C ASN A 152 -7.45 -10.38 -11.22
N ARG A 153 -7.58 -11.70 -11.38
CA ARG A 153 -8.88 -12.39 -11.30
C ARG A 153 -9.45 -12.47 -9.88
N LEU A 154 -8.66 -12.21 -8.85
CA LEU A 154 -9.14 -12.12 -7.48
C LEU A 154 -9.77 -10.76 -7.19
N CYS A 155 -9.31 -9.68 -7.81
CA CYS A 155 -9.76 -8.32 -7.52
C CYS A 155 -11.27 -8.17 -7.71
N GLU A 156 -11.83 -8.54 -8.86
CA GLU A 156 -13.27 -8.38 -9.15
C GLU A 156 -14.19 -9.06 -8.12
N PRO A 157 -14.04 -10.37 -7.81
CA PRO A 157 -14.88 -11.00 -6.80
C PRO A 157 -14.61 -10.50 -5.37
N LEU A 158 -13.42 -9.95 -5.10
CA LEU A 158 -13.08 -9.35 -3.81
C LEU A 158 -13.76 -8.00 -3.64
N GLU A 159 -13.70 -7.13 -4.64
CA GLU A 159 -14.42 -5.86 -4.67
C GLU A 159 -15.93 -6.06 -4.54
N ALA A 160 -16.49 -6.96 -5.34
CA ALA A 160 -17.93 -7.27 -5.28
C ALA A 160 -18.35 -7.75 -3.88
N TRP A 161 -17.52 -8.57 -3.23
CA TRP A 161 -17.82 -9.05 -1.88
C TRP A 161 -17.74 -7.90 -0.85
N LEU A 162 -16.72 -7.02 -0.92
CA LEU A 162 -16.56 -5.88 -0.03
C LEU A 162 -17.69 -4.86 -0.20
N ASP A 163 -18.19 -4.64 -1.41
CA ASP A 163 -19.32 -3.76 -1.68
C ASP A 163 -20.63 -4.29 -1.10
N ASP A 164 -20.84 -5.61 -1.15
CA ASP A 164 -22.04 -6.25 -0.60
C ASP A 164 -22.01 -6.37 0.94
N HIS A 165 -20.81 -6.34 1.57
CA HIS A 165 -20.60 -6.58 3.00
C HIS A 165 -19.86 -5.41 3.65
N ARG A 166 -20.55 -4.27 3.79
CA ARG A 166 -19.97 -3.01 4.29
C ARG A 166 -19.82 -2.94 5.81
N GLU A 167 -20.43 -3.87 6.55
CA GLU A 167 -20.28 -3.90 8.01
C GLU A 167 -18.90 -4.45 8.39
N PRO A 168 -18.12 -3.72 9.22
CA PRO A 168 -16.78 -4.14 9.62
C PRO A 168 -16.87 -5.33 10.59
N ASP A 169 -16.62 -6.52 10.07
CA ASP A 169 -16.39 -7.73 10.85
C ASP A 169 -14.96 -8.26 10.61
N GLU A 170 -14.62 -9.39 11.25
CA GLU A 170 -13.32 -10.03 11.09
C GLU A 170 -13.05 -10.43 9.64
N THR A 171 -14.08 -10.90 8.92
CA THR A 171 -13.97 -11.31 7.51
C THR A 171 -13.73 -10.12 6.61
N HIS A 172 -14.52 -9.05 6.80
CA HIS A 172 -14.35 -7.81 6.06
C HIS A 172 -12.95 -7.22 6.26
N THR A 173 -12.47 -7.17 7.50
CA THR A 173 -11.13 -6.65 7.82
C THR A 173 -10.03 -7.48 7.15
N ALA A 174 -10.11 -8.81 7.21
CA ALA A 174 -9.12 -9.71 6.59
C ALA A 174 -9.11 -9.58 5.06
N LEU A 175 -10.27 -9.43 4.42
CA LEU A 175 -10.38 -9.26 2.97
C LEU A 175 -9.93 -7.87 2.53
N LEU A 176 -10.23 -6.84 3.30
CA LEU A 176 -9.78 -5.48 3.04
C LEU A 176 -8.25 -5.38 3.09
N GLN A 177 -7.59 -6.07 4.03
CA GLN A 177 -6.12 -6.16 4.11
C GLN A 177 -5.47 -6.91 2.93
N LEU A 178 -6.23 -7.72 2.19
CA LEU A 178 -5.74 -8.35 0.97
C LEU A 178 -5.91 -7.44 -0.27
N TYR A 179 -6.79 -6.46 -0.18
CA TYR A 179 -7.08 -5.53 -1.27
C TYR A 179 -6.06 -4.38 -1.31
N PHE A 180 -5.60 -3.93 -0.16
CA PHE A 180 -4.59 -2.86 0.03
C PHE A 180 -3.23 -3.42 0.43
#